data_65b830344a4d704c8387c35779c988d6
#
_entry.id   65b830344a4d704c8387c35779c988d6
#
_cell.length_a   1.000
_cell.length_b   1.000
_cell.length_c   1.000
_cell.angle_alpha   90.00
_cell.angle_beta   90.00
_cell.angle_gamma   90.00
#
_symmetry.space_group_name_H-M   'P 1'
#
loop_
_entity.id
_entity.type
_entity.pdbx_description
1 polymer ?
#
loop_
_entity_poly.entity_id
_entity_poly.type
_entity_poly.pdbx_seq_one_letter_code
_entity_poly.pdbx_strand_id
1 'polypeptide(L)'
;MARTATTTDAFNAIAEATRRDLLFAIGAGETTVNDLVDRVGLSQPQVSKHLGVLRSVDLVRVRADGRHRWYRVNGPAMLPIQDWVREFERIWNIRLDRLDDVLDDMPDDEPDDQEEDR
;
A
#
# COMPACT_ATOMS: atom_id res chain seq x y z
N MET A 1 -2.81 -20.78 -19.63
CA MET A 1 -2.46 -20.25 -19.34
C MET A 1 -1.88 -20.00 -18.62
N ALA A 2 -1.65 -20.17 -18.76
CA ALA A 2 -0.92 -20.04 -17.89
C ALA A 2 -0.85 -18.96 -17.15
N ARG A 3 -1.19 -18.73 -16.56
CA ARG A 3 -1.07 -17.82 -15.85
C ARG A 3 0.10 -17.68 -15.27
N THR A 4 0.70 -16.89 -15.32
CA THR A 4 1.83 -16.81 -14.63
C THR A 4 1.56 -16.42 -13.29
N ALA A 5 1.41 -17.31 -12.47
CA ALA A 5 1.04 -17.08 -11.09
C ALA A 5 2.06 -16.27 -10.35
N THR A 6 3.27 -16.21 -10.86
CA THR A 6 4.32 -15.51 -10.16
C THR A 6 4.53 -14.09 -10.64
N THR A 7 3.66 -13.60 -11.51
CA THR A 7 3.79 -12.25 -12.00
C THR A 7 3.68 -11.25 -10.86
N THR A 8 4.68 -10.40 -10.74
CA THR A 8 4.66 -9.34 -9.75
C THR A 8 3.97 -8.14 -10.35
N ASP A 9 2.96 -7.64 -9.68
CA ASP A 9 2.23 -6.47 -10.11
C ASP A 9 1.87 -5.63 -8.89
N ALA A 10 1.15 -4.55 -9.12
CA ALA A 10 0.80 -3.63 -8.04
C ALA A 10 -0.01 -4.33 -6.95
N PHE A 11 -0.93 -5.22 -7.31
CA PHE A 11 -1.72 -5.94 -6.32
C PHE A 11 -0.83 -6.82 -5.46
N ASN A 12 0.06 -7.56 -6.09
CA ASN A 12 0.97 -8.43 -5.38
C ASN A 12 1.88 -7.62 -4.45
N ALA A 13 2.37 -6.47 -4.94
CA ALA A 13 3.28 -5.66 -4.16
C ALA A 13 2.62 -5.12 -2.89
N ILE A 14 1.35 -4.73 -2.94
CA ILE A 14 0.69 -4.19 -1.75
C ILE A 14 0.04 -5.27 -0.90
N ALA A 15 0.19 -6.53 -1.26
CA ALA A 15 -0.38 -7.62 -0.48
C ALA A 15 0.28 -7.77 0.89
N GLU A 16 1.51 -7.32 1.04
CA GLU A 16 2.21 -7.40 2.32
C GLU A 16 2.11 -6.09 3.07
N ALA A 17 1.77 -6.21 4.34
CA ALA A 17 1.59 -5.04 5.20
C ALA A 17 2.87 -4.19 5.28
N THR A 18 4.04 -4.84 5.34
CA THR A 18 5.30 -4.12 5.43
C THR A 18 5.49 -3.20 4.24
N ARG A 19 5.14 -3.66 3.04
CA ARG A 19 5.29 -2.82 1.86
C ARG A 19 4.29 -1.67 1.85
N ARG A 20 3.08 -1.91 2.34
CA ARG A 20 2.13 -0.80 2.49
C ARG A 20 2.65 0.23 3.49
N ASP A 21 3.24 -0.24 4.59
CA ASP A 21 3.81 0.67 5.59
C ASP A 21 4.94 1.50 5.00
N LEU A 22 5.77 0.90 4.15
CA LEU A 22 6.85 1.63 3.50
C LEU A 22 6.30 2.72 2.58
N LEU A 23 5.25 2.42 1.83
CA LEU A 23 4.64 3.43 0.95
C LEU A 23 4.14 4.62 1.77
N PHE A 24 3.49 4.35 2.90
CA PHE A 24 3.03 5.44 3.77
C PHE A 24 4.19 6.18 4.41
N ALA A 25 5.24 5.47 4.78
CA ALA A 25 6.42 6.12 5.40
C ALA A 25 7.13 7.04 4.42
N ILE A 26 7.17 6.67 3.14
CA ILE A 26 7.71 7.57 2.12
C ILE A 26 6.81 8.78 1.97
N GLY A 27 5.50 8.55 1.94
CA GLY A 27 4.55 9.65 1.86
C GLY A 27 4.58 10.36 0.52
N ALA A 28 4.36 11.66 0.56
CA ALA A 28 4.27 12.47 -0.65
C ALA A 28 5.61 13.00 -1.13
N GLY A 29 6.67 12.81 -0.33
CA GLY A 29 7.98 13.36 -0.66
C GLY A 29 8.97 12.29 -1.07
N GLU A 30 10.23 12.56 -0.76
CA GLU A 30 11.32 11.64 -1.03
C GLU A 30 12.03 11.29 0.26
N THR A 31 12.62 10.11 0.31
CA THR A 31 13.37 9.70 1.49
C THR A 31 14.46 8.71 1.09
N THR A 32 15.37 8.46 2.02
CA THR A 32 16.44 7.49 1.82
C THR A 32 16.12 6.19 2.53
N VAL A 33 16.86 5.13 2.19
CA VAL A 33 16.70 3.85 2.87
C VAL A 33 16.97 3.99 4.37
N ASN A 34 18.01 4.75 4.73
CA ASN A 34 18.35 4.89 6.13
C ASN A 34 17.22 5.56 6.93
N ASP A 35 16.61 6.59 6.36
CA ASP A 35 15.47 7.22 7.02
C ASP A 35 14.31 6.24 7.16
N LEU A 36 14.08 5.43 6.14
CA LEU A 36 13.00 4.44 6.21
C LEU A 36 13.27 3.40 7.28
N VAL A 37 14.52 2.95 7.39
CA VAL A 37 14.89 2.01 8.45
C VAL A 37 14.51 2.57 9.82
N ASP A 38 14.81 3.84 10.03
CA ASP A 38 14.49 4.48 11.31
C ASP A 38 12.99 4.60 11.52
N ARG A 39 12.24 4.90 10.46
CA ARG A 39 10.81 5.13 10.58
C ARG A 39 10.02 3.85 10.79
N VAL A 40 10.43 2.75 10.15
CA VAL A 40 9.63 1.53 10.17
C VAL A 40 10.18 0.47 11.11
N GLY A 41 11.38 0.67 11.64
CA GLY A 41 11.94 -0.26 12.62
C GLY A 41 12.38 -1.60 12.05
N LEU A 42 12.72 -1.63 10.77
CA LEU A 42 13.21 -2.85 10.12
C LEU A 42 14.70 -2.69 9.83
N SER A 43 15.35 -3.81 9.52
CA SER A 43 16.75 -3.75 9.12
C SER A 43 16.89 -3.18 7.71
N GLN A 44 18.08 -2.67 7.41
CA GLN A 44 18.36 -2.13 6.11
C GLN A 44 18.16 -3.16 5.00
N PRO A 45 18.63 -4.41 5.14
CA PRO A 45 18.37 -5.41 4.10
C PRO A 45 16.88 -5.68 3.89
N GLN A 46 16.09 -5.67 4.95
CA GLN A 46 14.65 -5.88 4.81
C GLN A 46 13.99 -4.75 4.05
N VAL A 47 14.33 -3.51 4.41
CA VAL A 47 13.80 -2.34 3.72
C VAL A 47 14.20 -2.37 2.25
N SER A 48 15.47 -2.64 1.96
CA SER A 48 15.96 -2.70 0.59
C SER A 48 15.25 -3.78 -0.23
N LYS A 49 15.00 -4.93 0.38
CA LYS A 49 14.31 -6.01 -0.30
C LYS A 49 12.89 -5.60 -0.69
N HIS A 50 12.16 -5.02 0.25
CA HIS A 50 10.79 -4.61 -0.03
C HIS A 50 10.72 -3.45 -1.00
N LEU A 51 11.65 -2.50 -0.91
CA LEU A 51 11.73 -1.43 -1.88
C LEU A 51 12.00 -1.97 -3.28
N GLY A 52 12.81 -3.04 -3.38
CA GLY A 52 13.06 -3.68 -4.66
C GLY A 52 11.80 -4.22 -5.30
N VAL A 53 10.94 -4.85 -4.50
CA VAL A 53 9.66 -5.35 -5.02
C VAL A 53 8.78 -4.19 -5.48
N LEU A 54 8.65 -3.15 -4.64
CA LEU A 54 7.84 -1.99 -4.98
C LEU A 54 8.35 -1.31 -6.25
N ARG A 55 9.66 -1.27 -6.39
CA ARG A 55 10.27 -0.65 -7.55
C ARG A 55 10.07 -1.48 -8.82
N SER A 56 10.05 -2.80 -8.69
CA SER A 56 9.87 -3.68 -9.85
C SER A 56 8.50 -3.52 -10.50
N VAL A 57 7.51 -3.03 -9.75
CA VAL A 57 6.18 -2.76 -10.28
C VAL A 57 5.92 -1.27 -10.46
N ASP A 58 6.96 -0.47 -10.35
CA ASP A 58 6.92 0.98 -10.57
C ASP A 58 6.07 1.74 -9.55
N LEU A 59 5.76 1.13 -8.42
CA LEU A 59 5.08 1.84 -7.32
C LEU A 59 6.02 2.79 -6.60
N VAL A 60 7.30 2.52 -6.66
CA VAL A 60 8.33 3.38 -6.08
C VAL A 60 9.37 3.64 -7.14
N ARG A 61 9.83 4.87 -7.22
CA ARG A 61 10.90 5.29 -8.12
C ARG A 61 12.06 5.82 -7.31
N VAL A 62 13.25 5.69 -7.88
CA VAL A 62 14.45 6.13 -7.21
C VAL A 62 15.21 7.06 -8.14
N ARG A 63 15.81 8.09 -7.55
CA ARG A 63 16.77 8.92 -8.27
C ARG A 63 18.07 8.95 -7.49
N ALA A 64 19.17 8.99 -8.20
CA ALA A 64 20.47 9.09 -7.59
C ALA A 64 20.88 10.56 -7.56
N ASP A 65 21.50 10.97 -6.45
CA ASP A 65 22.01 12.31 -6.28
C ASP A 65 23.30 12.20 -5.46
N GLY A 66 24.41 12.13 -6.17
CA GLY A 66 25.68 11.92 -5.52
C GLY A 66 25.72 10.54 -4.88
N ARG A 67 25.93 10.51 -3.58
CA ARG A 67 25.98 9.24 -2.83
C ARG A 67 24.63 8.77 -2.35
N HIS A 68 23.61 9.60 -2.53
CA HIS A 68 22.30 9.30 -1.99
C HIS A 68 21.37 8.78 -3.05
N ARG A 69 20.47 7.90 -2.63
CA ARG A 69 19.37 7.45 -3.46
C ARG A 69 18.08 7.89 -2.79
N TRP A 70 17.28 8.61 -3.54
CA TRP A 70 16.03 9.16 -3.04
C TRP A 70 14.87 8.37 -3.62
N TYR A 71 14.05 7.86 -2.74
CA TYR A 71 12.90 7.03 -3.11
C TYR A 71 11.63 7.84 -2.96
N ARG A 72 10.76 7.72 -3.93
CA ARG A 72 9.45 8.38 -3.89
C ARG A 72 8.39 7.44 -4.41
N VAL A 73 7.15 7.65 -3.97
CA VAL A 73 6.00 6.87 -4.44
C VAL A 73 5.59 7.39 -5.82
N ASN A 74 5.32 6.46 -6.72
CA ASN A 74 4.75 6.78 -8.02
C ASN A 74 3.25 6.51 -7.95
N GLY A 75 2.48 7.53 -7.55
CA GLY A 75 1.04 7.38 -7.36
C GLY A 75 0.30 6.80 -8.55
N PRO A 76 0.58 7.26 -9.78
CA PRO A 76 -0.14 6.72 -10.95
C PRO A 76 -0.04 5.22 -11.12
N ALA A 77 0.99 4.57 -10.59
CA ALA A 77 1.08 3.11 -10.67
C ALA A 77 0.04 2.41 -9.82
N MET A 78 -0.70 3.15 -9.00
CA MET A 78 -1.80 2.59 -8.22
C MET A 78 -3.09 2.48 -9.05
N LEU A 79 -3.12 3.02 -10.26
CA LEU A 79 -4.34 3.03 -11.07
C LEU A 79 -5.00 1.66 -11.24
N PRO A 80 -4.26 0.58 -11.50
CA PRO A 80 -4.93 -0.72 -11.63
C PRO A 80 -5.70 -1.11 -10.37
N ILE A 81 -5.18 -0.75 -9.21
CA ILE A 81 -5.86 -1.06 -7.94
C ILE A 81 -7.11 -0.20 -7.82
N GLN A 82 -7.01 1.09 -8.12
CA GLN A 82 -8.17 1.98 -8.09
C GLN A 82 -9.23 1.53 -9.07
N ASP A 83 -8.83 1.13 -10.28
CA ASP A 83 -9.78 0.67 -11.28
C ASP A 83 -10.51 -0.57 -10.80
N TRP A 84 -9.79 -1.49 -10.16
CA TRP A 84 -10.41 -2.69 -9.62
C TRP A 84 -11.43 -2.33 -8.54
N VAL A 85 -11.08 -1.40 -7.66
CA VAL A 85 -12.00 -0.97 -6.60
C VAL A 85 -13.26 -0.36 -7.21
N ARG A 86 -13.11 0.49 -8.23
CA ARG A 86 -14.25 1.11 -8.89
C ARG A 86 -15.14 0.08 -9.56
N GLU A 87 -14.54 -0.94 -10.16
CA GLU A 87 -15.32 -1.99 -10.79
C GLU A 87 -16.10 -2.77 -9.74
N PHE A 88 -15.48 -3.03 -8.61
CA PHE A 88 -16.13 -3.70 -7.49
C PHE A 88 -17.31 -2.87 -6.98
N GLU A 89 -17.10 -1.56 -6.83
CA GLU A 89 -18.17 -0.64 -6.41
C GLU A 89 -19.36 -0.72 -7.36
N ARG A 90 -19.08 -0.75 -8.66
CA ARG A 90 -20.13 -0.79 -9.66
C ARG A 90 -20.93 -2.09 -9.57
N ILE A 91 -20.23 -3.21 -9.40
CA ILE A 91 -20.88 -4.51 -9.30
C ILE A 91 -21.78 -4.57 -8.07
N TRP A 92 -21.30 -4.04 -6.97
CA TRP A 92 -22.02 -4.08 -5.70
C TRP A 92 -22.96 -2.90 -5.50
N ASN A 93 -22.93 -1.96 -6.46
CA ASN A 93 -23.77 -0.77 -6.40
C ASN A 93 -23.59 -0.02 -5.10
N ILE A 94 -22.32 0.13 -4.66
CA ILE A 94 -21.97 0.86 -3.46
C ILE A 94 -20.80 1.79 -3.77
N ARG A 95 -20.56 2.71 -2.83
CA ARG A 95 -19.43 3.60 -2.92
C ARG A 95 -18.56 3.37 -1.69
N LEU A 96 -17.37 2.82 -1.90
CA LEU A 96 -16.50 2.48 -0.78
C LEU A 96 -15.98 3.70 -0.05
N ASP A 97 -15.81 4.81 -0.77
CA ASP A 97 -15.37 6.05 -0.14
C ASP A 97 -16.41 6.65 0.79
N ARG A 98 -17.64 6.09 0.81
CA ARG A 98 -18.70 6.52 1.69
C ARG A 98 -19.14 5.45 2.65
N LEU A 99 -18.36 4.38 2.72
CA LEU A 99 -18.75 3.24 3.53
C LEU A 99 -18.82 3.60 5.02
N ASP A 100 -17.92 4.46 5.47
CA ASP A 100 -17.93 4.88 6.86
C ASP A 100 -19.25 5.56 7.23
N ASP A 101 -19.76 6.40 6.34
CA ASP A 101 -21.04 7.05 6.58
C ASP A 101 -22.17 6.03 6.71
N VAL A 102 -22.15 5.01 5.85
CA VAL A 102 -23.15 3.96 5.90
C VAL A 102 -23.07 3.21 7.22
N LEU A 103 -21.87 2.89 7.65
CA LEU A 103 -21.67 2.16 8.89
C LEU A 103 -22.11 2.98 10.10
N ASP A 104 -21.90 4.29 10.06
CA ASP A 104 -22.31 5.18 11.15
C ASP A 104 -23.83 5.24 11.27
N ASP A 105 -24.53 5.09 10.15
CA ASP A 105 -25.99 5.14 10.15
C ASP A 105 -26.62 3.81 10.52
N MET A 106 -25.86 2.74 10.59
CA MET A 106 -26.41 1.44 10.91
C MET A 106 -26.68 1.32 12.40
N PRO A 107 -27.74 0.60 12.76
CA PRO A 107 -28.01 0.38 14.18
C PRO A 107 -26.85 -0.34 14.83
N ASP A 108 -26.57 0.02 16.05
CA ASP A 108 -25.50 -0.60 16.80
C ASP A 108 -26.04 -1.84 17.45
N ASP A 109 -25.84 -2.97 16.84
CA ASP A 109 -26.28 -4.19 17.46
C ASP A 109 -25.16 -5.06 17.92
N GLU A 110 -24.11 -4.58 18.17
CA GLU A 110 -23.10 -5.35 18.54
C GLU A 110 -22.71 -5.41 19.78
N PRO A 111 -22.62 -6.19 20.29
CA PRO A 111 -22.15 -6.27 21.62
C PRO A 111 -20.71 -5.85 21.75
N ASP A 112 -20.54 -5.89 21.69
CA ASP A 112 -19.55 -5.53 21.65
C ASP A 112 -18.65 -5.89 21.79
N ASP A 113 -18.30 -6.12 21.76
CA ASP A 113 -17.52 -6.33 21.79
C ASP A 113 -16.62 -6.30 21.73
N GLN A 114 -16.57 -6.22 21.60
CA GLN A 114 -15.95 -6.03 21.40
C GLN A 114 -15.19 -5.88 21.76
N GLU A 115 -15.00 -5.75 21.88
CA GLU A 115 -14.47 -5.64 22.19
C GLU A 115 -13.67 -5.77 22.53
N GLU A 116 -13.46 -5.77 22.43
CA GLU A 116 -12.87 -5.97 22.64
C GLU A 116 -11.98 -5.98 22.81
N ASP A 117 -11.72 -6.10 22.85
CA ASP A 117 -11.05 -6.15 23.00
C ASP A 117 -10.33 -5.97 22.93
N ARG A 118 -10.44 -5.91 22.49
CA ARG A 118 -9.84 -5.60 22.32
C ARG A 118 -9.14 -5.57 22.62
#